data_08f86ec0f3bbed9cd63c230c56515aa8
#
_entry.id   08f86ec0f3bbed9cd63c230c56515aa8
#
_cell.length_a   1.000
_cell.length_b   1.000
_cell.length_c   1.000
_cell.angle_alpha   90.00
_cell.angle_beta   90.00
_cell.angle_gamma   90.00
#
_symmetry.space_group_name_H-M   'P 1'
#
loop_
_entity.id
_entity.type
_entity.pdbx_description
1 polymer ?
#
loop_
_entity_poly.entity_id
_entity_poly.type
_entity_poly.pdbx_seq_one_letter_code
_entity_poly.pdbx_strand_id
1 'polypeptide(L)'
;MAGKLGIVTRMDLAQATAHHAPKWLRYSLWVILELALMATDLAEVLGSAIALNLLFKIPIMVAILLTVLDVFLLLLLMKFGFKKIEAIVTTLILTILGIFSYLVALSNPSIQGIFGGYLPTSTLFESPLPGHESQLTLALGIVGATVMPHNLYLHSSLSQTRKINHKDKKDVRKAVRFMTWDSNLQLSLAFIVNSLLLILGASLFLVMHLKFRHSPKCTMLYRIQQ
;
A
#
# COMPACT_ATOMS: atom_id res chain seq x y z
N MET A 1 -0.01 -13.11 -11.43
CA MET A 1 0.79 -14.35 -11.66
C MET A 1 0.54 -15.38 -10.55
N ALA A 2 0.72 -15.05 -9.27
CA ALA A 2 0.55 -15.96 -8.14
C ALA A 2 -0.80 -16.71 -8.11
N GLY A 3 -1.92 -16.04 -8.33
CA GLY A 3 -3.20 -16.68 -8.40
C GLY A 3 -3.42 -17.64 -9.58
N LYS A 4 -2.76 -17.40 -10.72
CA LYS A 4 -2.77 -18.36 -11.84
C LYS A 4 -2.07 -19.66 -11.45
N LEU A 5 -0.97 -19.54 -10.69
CA LEU A 5 -0.27 -20.68 -10.15
C LEU A 5 -1.21 -21.53 -9.30
N GLY A 6 -1.92 -20.93 -8.33
CA GLY A 6 -2.84 -21.64 -7.46
C GLY A 6 -3.95 -22.38 -8.20
N ILE A 7 -4.51 -21.79 -9.27
CA ILE A 7 -5.55 -22.43 -10.08
C ILE A 7 -4.99 -23.58 -10.91
N VAL A 8 -3.83 -23.41 -11.53
CA VAL A 8 -3.28 -24.40 -12.49
C VAL A 8 -2.60 -25.56 -11.78
N THR A 9 -1.78 -25.28 -10.78
CA THR A 9 -0.96 -26.29 -10.08
C THR A 9 -1.65 -26.89 -8.86
N ARG A 10 -2.74 -26.30 -8.38
CA ARG A 10 -3.39 -26.61 -7.10
C ARG A 10 -2.45 -26.48 -5.89
N MET A 11 -1.37 -25.76 -6.06
CA MET A 11 -0.44 -25.42 -5.00
C MET A 11 -0.45 -23.90 -4.82
N ASP A 12 -0.47 -23.43 -3.58
CA ASP A 12 -0.22 -22.03 -3.33
C ASP A 12 1.27 -21.70 -3.54
N LEU A 13 1.61 -20.43 -3.50
CA LEU A 13 2.98 -19.98 -3.74
C LEU A 13 3.96 -20.56 -2.70
N ALA A 14 3.52 -20.70 -1.43
CA ALA A 14 4.34 -21.27 -0.37
C ALA A 14 4.59 -22.76 -0.60
N GLN A 15 3.55 -23.53 -0.93
CA GLN A 15 3.64 -24.95 -1.27
C GLN A 15 4.52 -25.19 -2.49
N ALA A 16 4.33 -24.39 -3.55
CA ALA A 16 5.15 -24.48 -4.76
C ALA A 16 6.62 -24.18 -4.48
N THR A 17 6.90 -23.17 -3.67
CA THR A 17 8.26 -22.84 -3.23
C THR A 17 8.86 -23.95 -2.37
N ALA A 18 8.07 -24.51 -1.44
CA ALA A 18 8.52 -25.60 -0.57
C ALA A 18 8.85 -26.87 -1.37
N HIS A 19 8.15 -27.11 -2.49
CA HIS A 19 8.35 -28.32 -3.29
C HIS A 19 9.51 -28.19 -4.30
N HIS A 20 9.73 -26.99 -4.87
CA HIS A 20 10.69 -26.83 -5.98
C HIS A 20 12.00 -26.14 -5.55
N ALA A 21 12.02 -25.40 -4.45
CA ALA A 21 13.22 -24.69 -4.04
C ALA A 21 14.13 -25.55 -3.15
N PRO A 22 15.46 -25.38 -3.23
CA PRO A 22 16.40 -26.03 -2.33
C PRO A 22 16.18 -25.54 -0.88
N LYS A 23 16.54 -26.39 0.09
CA LYS A 23 16.27 -26.13 1.51
C LYS A 23 16.77 -24.77 1.98
N TRP A 24 18.00 -24.39 1.62
CA TRP A 24 18.57 -23.12 2.05
C TRP A 24 17.78 -21.91 1.54
N LEU A 25 17.36 -21.92 0.27
CA LEU A 25 16.56 -20.84 -0.33
C LEU A 25 15.19 -20.74 0.31
N ARG A 26 14.56 -21.89 0.60
CA ARG A 26 13.24 -21.94 1.26
C ARG A 26 13.29 -21.31 2.65
N TYR A 27 14.30 -21.64 3.47
CA TYR A 27 14.44 -21.06 4.80
C TYR A 27 14.81 -19.57 4.74
N SER A 28 15.68 -19.17 3.83
CA SER A 28 16.03 -17.76 3.66
C SER A 28 14.82 -16.92 3.25
N LEU A 29 14.04 -17.40 2.27
CA LEU A 29 12.82 -16.71 1.85
C LEU A 29 11.79 -16.65 2.97
N TRP A 30 11.65 -17.70 3.77
CA TRP A 30 10.75 -17.70 4.92
C TRP A 30 11.16 -16.64 5.96
N VAL A 31 12.43 -16.58 6.34
CA VAL A 31 12.92 -15.58 7.30
C VAL A 31 12.72 -14.16 6.77
N ILE A 32 13.05 -13.91 5.50
CA ILE A 32 12.86 -12.59 4.88
C ILE A 32 11.37 -12.20 4.87
N LEU A 33 10.48 -13.15 4.54
CA LEU A 33 9.05 -12.91 4.53
C LEU A 33 8.52 -12.60 5.94
N GLU A 34 8.98 -13.32 6.96
CA GLU A 34 8.60 -13.10 8.35
C GLU A 34 9.03 -11.72 8.85
N LEU A 35 10.27 -11.31 8.54
CA LEU A 35 10.75 -9.97 8.86
C LEU A 35 9.97 -8.88 8.12
N ALA A 36 9.61 -9.12 6.86
CA ALA A 36 8.79 -8.19 6.10
C ALA A 36 7.37 -8.05 6.68
N LEU A 37 6.77 -9.17 7.13
CA LEU A 37 5.47 -9.16 7.82
C LEU A 37 5.53 -8.35 9.11
N MET A 38 6.52 -8.61 9.96
CA MET A 38 6.70 -7.86 11.20
C MET A 38 6.86 -6.35 10.94
N ALA A 39 7.60 -5.98 9.90
CA ALA A 39 7.80 -4.58 9.54
C ALA A 39 6.52 -3.92 9.04
N THR A 40 5.70 -4.63 8.24
CA THR A 40 4.41 -4.11 7.77
C THR A 40 3.40 -3.96 8.90
N ASP A 41 3.30 -4.94 9.80
CA ASP A 41 2.40 -4.87 10.96
C ASP A 41 2.77 -3.69 11.86
N LEU A 42 4.07 -3.50 12.10
CA LEU A 42 4.55 -2.35 12.88
C LEU A 42 4.18 -1.01 12.22
N ALA A 43 4.33 -0.91 10.90
CA ALA A 43 3.98 0.28 10.14
C ALA A 43 2.47 0.57 10.19
N GLU A 44 1.61 -0.45 10.11
CA GLU A 44 0.15 -0.32 10.22
C GLU A 44 -0.27 0.17 11.61
N VAL A 45 0.28 -0.43 12.67
CA VAL A 45 -0.02 -0.03 14.05
C VAL A 45 0.43 1.40 14.31
N LEU A 46 1.63 1.79 13.89
CA LEU A 46 2.14 3.16 14.04
C LEU A 46 1.32 4.16 13.23
N GLY A 47 1.00 3.84 11.97
CA GLY A 47 0.18 4.68 11.10
C GLY A 47 -1.20 4.96 11.68
N SER A 48 -1.88 3.93 12.15
CA SER A 48 -3.19 4.02 12.80
C SER A 48 -3.13 4.80 14.11
N ALA A 49 -2.11 4.56 14.94
CA ALA A 49 -1.92 5.26 16.20
C ALA A 49 -1.65 6.76 15.98
N ILE A 50 -0.84 7.13 15.00
CA ILE A 50 -0.59 8.53 14.63
C ILE A 50 -1.87 9.18 14.12
N ALA A 51 -2.65 8.50 13.29
CA ALA A 51 -3.92 9.00 12.79
C ALA A 51 -4.91 9.28 13.93
N LEU A 52 -5.04 8.35 14.90
CA LEU A 52 -5.87 8.54 16.09
C LEU A 52 -5.38 9.69 16.97
N ASN A 53 -4.07 9.82 17.13
CA ASN A 53 -3.49 10.93 17.88
C ASN A 53 -3.80 12.29 17.22
N LEU A 54 -3.68 12.38 15.90
CA LEU A 54 -3.94 13.62 15.16
C LEU A 54 -5.44 13.98 15.16
N LEU A 55 -6.34 13.00 15.03
CA LEU A 55 -7.78 13.23 14.96
C LEU A 55 -8.38 13.53 16.34
N PHE A 56 -8.02 12.74 17.34
CA PHE A 56 -8.66 12.76 18.66
C PHE A 56 -7.76 13.29 19.77
N LYS A 57 -6.49 13.62 19.46
CA LYS A 57 -5.46 14.03 20.45
C LYS A 57 -5.24 13.01 21.58
N ILE A 58 -5.49 11.73 21.28
CA ILE A 58 -5.28 10.62 22.21
C ILE A 58 -3.76 10.38 22.35
N PRO A 59 -3.23 10.14 23.56
CA PRO A 59 -1.83 9.77 23.75
C PRO A 59 -1.46 8.56 22.89
N ILE A 60 -0.28 8.58 22.25
CA ILE A 60 0.16 7.54 21.29
C ILE A 60 0.10 6.14 21.91
N MET A 61 0.45 5.98 23.19
CA MET A 61 0.38 4.68 23.88
C MET A 61 -1.04 4.11 23.93
N VAL A 62 -2.03 4.97 24.20
CA VAL A 62 -3.46 4.56 24.22
C VAL A 62 -3.94 4.27 22.81
N ALA A 63 -3.50 5.05 21.82
CA ALA A 63 -3.83 4.83 20.42
C ALA A 63 -3.28 3.48 19.92
N ILE A 64 -2.07 3.09 20.29
CA ILE A 64 -1.48 1.77 19.99
C ILE A 64 -2.34 0.64 20.58
N LEU A 65 -2.75 0.78 21.85
CA LEU A 65 -3.63 -0.23 22.48
C LEU A 65 -4.98 -0.35 21.77
N LEU A 66 -5.54 0.78 21.33
CA LEU A 66 -6.79 0.79 20.56
C LEU A 66 -6.63 0.11 19.20
N THR A 67 -5.51 0.29 18.52
CA THR A 67 -5.26 -0.38 17.22
C THR A 67 -5.10 -1.89 17.37
N VAL A 68 -4.51 -2.36 18.47
CA VAL A 68 -4.47 -3.80 18.78
C VAL A 68 -5.89 -4.35 19.02
N LEU A 69 -6.75 -3.56 19.65
CA LEU A 69 -8.15 -3.94 19.88
C LEU A 69 -8.96 -4.02 18.58
N ASP A 70 -8.64 -3.20 17.59
CA ASP A 70 -9.27 -3.21 16.26
C ASP A 70 -9.10 -4.55 15.54
N VAL A 71 -7.95 -5.21 15.70
CA VAL A 71 -7.72 -6.57 15.16
C VAL A 71 -8.74 -7.56 15.73
N PHE A 72 -9.06 -7.49 17.02
CA PHE A 72 -10.10 -8.33 17.62
C PHE A 72 -11.49 -7.98 17.09
N LEU A 73 -11.76 -6.71 16.82
CA LEU A 73 -13.01 -6.27 16.20
C LEU A 73 -13.16 -6.87 14.80
N LEU A 74 -12.08 -6.83 13.99
CA LEU A 74 -12.08 -7.44 12.66
C LEU A 74 -12.31 -8.95 12.71
N LEU A 75 -11.67 -9.66 13.65
CA LEU A 75 -11.91 -11.09 13.86
C LEU A 75 -13.37 -11.39 14.26
N LEU A 76 -13.97 -10.52 15.06
CA LEU A 76 -15.39 -10.64 15.40
C LEU A 76 -16.27 -10.38 14.18
N LEU A 77 -15.93 -9.41 13.36
CA LEU A 77 -16.64 -9.09 12.12
C LEU A 77 -16.62 -10.24 11.11
N MET A 78 -15.55 -11.03 11.08
CA MET A 78 -15.45 -12.22 10.23
C MET A 78 -16.56 -13.25 10.51
N LYS A 79 -17.12 -13.29 11.71
CA LYS A 79 -18.26 -14.17 12.06
C LYS A 79 -19.55 -13.77 11.32
N PHE A 80 -19.68 -12.52 10.86
CA PHE A 80 -20.87 -12.05 10.15
C PHE A 80 -20.92 -12.44 8.66
N GLY A 81 -19.87 -13.08 8.16
CA GLY A 81 -19.77 -13.59 6.80
C GLY A 81 -18.96 -12.70 5.86
N PHE A 82 -18.16 -13.37 5.05
CA PHE A 82 -17.17 -12.75 4.15
C PHE A 82 -17.75 -11.69 3.19
N LYS A 83 -18.96 -11.93 2.66
CA LYS A 83 -19.61 -10.99 1.73
C LYS A 83 -19.93 -9.62 2.33
N LYS A 84 -20.28 -9.57 3.62
CA LYS A 84 -20.60 -8.30 4.29
C LYS A 84 -19.33 -7.48 4.50
N ILE A 85 -18.24 -8.13 4.88
CA ILE A 85 -16.93 -7.49 5.04
C ILE A 85 -16.45 -6.94 3.70
N GLU A 86 -16.54 -7.72 2.63
CA GLU A 86 -16.19 -7.30 1.28
C GLU A 86 -16.97 -6.04 0.85
N ALA A 87 -18.27 -6.00 1.12
CA ALA A 87 -19.10 -4.84 0.83
C ALA A 87 -18.68 -3.58 1.64
N ILE A 88 -18.40 -3.75 2.93
CA ILE A 88 -17.92 -2.66 3.80
C ILE A 88 -16.59 -2.12 3.28
N VAL A 89 -15.62 -3.00 3.03
CA VAL A 89 -14.28 -2.62 2.54
C VAL A 89 -14.39 -1.92 1.18
N THR A 90 -15.19 -2.44 0.26
CA THR A 90 -15.43 -1.82 -1.05
C THR A 90 -16.01 -0.42 -0.91
N THR A 91 -17.00 -0.24 -0.03
CA THR A 91 -17.61 1.07 0.23
C THR A 91 -16.58 2.05 0.81
N LEU A 92 -15.74 1.60 1.75
CA LEU A 92 -14.66 2.42 2.30
C LEU A 92 -13.66 2.86 1.23
N ILE A 93 -13.22 1.95 0.37
CA ILE A 93 -12.29 2.24 -0.73
C ILE A 93 -12.90 3.28 -1.69
N LEU A 94 -14.16 3.13 -2.06
CA LEU A 94 -14.85 4.08 -2.94
C LEU A 94 -15.01 5.45 -2.27
N THR A 95 -15.27 5.48 -0.97
CA THR A 95 -15.34 6.73 -0.19
C THR A 95 -14.00 7.44 -0.17
N ILE A 96 -12.92 6.71 0.12
CA ILE A 96 -11.55 7.23 0.11
C ILE A 96 -11.19 7.77 -1.28
N LEU A 97 -11.50 7.01 -2.33
CA LEU A 97 -11.28 7.43 -3.71
C LEU A 97 -12.02 8.74 -4.02
N GLY A 98 -13.28 8.87 -3.61
CA GLY A 98 -14.07 10.09 -3.79
C GLY A 98 -13.48 11.28 -3.08
N ILE A 99 -13.11 11.12 -1.80
CA ILE A 99 -12.51 12.19 -0.98
C ILE A 99 -11.17 12.64 -1.58
N PHE A 100 -10.28 11.70 -1.93
CA PHE A 100 -8.98 12.05 -2.49
C PHE A 100 -9.09 12.69 -3.87
N SER A 101 -10.00 12.22 -4.72
CA SER A 101 -10.28 12.85 -6.01
C SER A 101 -10.76 14.30 -5.85
N TYR A 102 -11.65 14.54 -4.89
CA TYR A 102 -12.13 15.88 -4.56
C TYR A 102 -11.01 16.79 -4.04
N LEU A 103 -10.18 16.31 -3.12
CA LEU A 103 -9.06 17.06 -2.56
C LEU A 103 -7.98 17.39 -3.62
N VAL A 104 -7.68 16.45 -4.51
CA VAL A 104 -6.75 16.68 -5.62
C VAL A 104 -7.33 17.71 -6.60
N ALA A 105 -8.63 17.64 -6.91
CA ALA A 105 -9.28 18.64 -7.76
C ALA A 105 -9.20 20.05 -7.16
N LEU A 106 -9.38 20.19 -5.85
CA LEU A 106 -9.23 21.47 -5.14
C LEU A 106 -7.79 21.97 -5.12
N SER A 107 -6.81 21.07 -5.07
CA SER A 107 -5.39 21.42 -5.05
C SER A 107 -4.85 21.95 -6.37
N ASN A 108 -5.61 21.78 -7.46
CA ASN A 108 -5.29 22.30 -8.81
C ASN A 108 -3.86 21.99 -9.26
N PRO A 109 -3.39 20.73 -9.17
CA PRO A 109 -2.02 20.39 -9.52
C PRO A 109 -1.79 20.52 -11.03
N SER A 110 -0.58 20.86 -11.46
CA SER A 110 -0.24 20.93 -12.86
C SER A 110 -0.27 19.53 -13.50
N ILE A 111 -1.12 19.33 -14.49
CA ILE A 111 -1.26 18.05 -15.19
C ILE A 111 0.07 17.60 -15.80
N GLN A 112 0.83 18.53 -16.36
CA GLN A 112 2.15 18.28 -16.93
C GLN A 112 3.16 17.79 -15.87
N GLY A 113 3.10 18.33 -14.65
CA GLY A 113 3.92 17.90 -13.53
C GLY A 113 3.57 16.47 -13.05
N ILE A 114 2.28 16.11 -13.06
CA ILE A 114 1.83 14.77 -12.72
C ILE A 114 2.41 13.75 -13.70
N PHE A 115 2.23 13.96 -15.01
CA PHE A 115 2.74 13.02 -16.02
C PHE A 115 4.27 12.97 -16.05
N GLY A 116 4.95 14.09 -15.82
CA GLY A 116 6.40 14.13 -15.68
C GLY A 116 6.90 13.32 -14.48
N GLY A 117 6.15 13.32 -13.37
CA GLY A 117 6.50 12.59 -12.15
C GLY A 117 6.41 11.07 -12.25
N TYR A 118 5.70 10.52 -13.25
CA TYR A 118 5.68 9.08 -13.51
C TYR A 118 6.94 8.56 -14.21
N LEU A 119 7.74 9.45 -14.79
CA LEU A 119 8.97 9.06 -15.45
C LEU A 119 10.15 9.18 -14.47
N PRO A 120 10.97 8.13 -14.34
CA PRO A 120 12.16 8.20 -13.49
C PRO A 120 13.12 9.24 -14.07
N THR A 121 13.51 10.20 -13.25
CA THR A 121 14.44 11.28 -13.62
C THR A 121 15.82 10.98 -13.04
N SER A 122 16.87 11.48 -13.67
CA SER A 122 18.27 11.34 -13.19
C SER A 122 18.48 11.87 -11.77
N THR A 123 17.66 12.82 -11.32
CA THR A 123 17.67 13.36 -9.95
C THR A 123 17.49 12.30 -8.85
N LEU A 124 16.89 11.14 -9.17
CA LEU A 124 16.79 10.03 -8.22
C LEU A 124 18.16 9.52 -7.73
N PHE A 125 19.19 9.66 -8.56
CA PHE A 125 20.53 9.16 -8.29
C PHE A 125 21.50 10.25 -7.85
N GLU A 126 21.04 11.50 -7.74
CA GLU A 126 21.85 12.60 -7.24
C GLU A 126 22.18 12.43 -5.76
N SER A 127 23.38 12.85 -5.38
CA SER A 127 23.81 12.81 -3.98
C SER A 127 22.91 13.69 -3.12
N PRO A 128 22.50 13.23 -1.95
CA PRO A 128 21.64 14.00 -1.08
C PRO A 128 22.35 15.29 -0.64
N LEU A 129 21.61 16.39 -0.57
CA LEU A 129 22.07 17.61 0.08
C LEU A 129 22.37 17.35 1.56
N PRO A 130 23.34 18.00 2.17
CA PRO A 130 23.64 17.85 3.59
C PRO A 130 22.36 18.04 4.44
N GLY A 131 21.99 17.04 5.22
CA GLY A 131 20.78 17.06 6.06
C GLY A 131 19.48 16.60 5.39
N HIS A 132 19.50 16.15 4.14
CA HIS A 132 18.35 15.59 3.44
C HIS A 132 18.58 14.12 3.10
N GLU A 133 17.51 13.31 3.17
CA GLU A 133 17.56 11.93 2.71
C GLU A 133 17.64 11.87 1.17
N SER A 134 18.28 10.82 0.63
CA SER A 134 18.35 10.65 -0.81
C SER A 134 16.96 10.38 -1.39
N GLN A 135 16.69 10.93 -2.58
CA GLN A 135 15.43 10.67 -3.28
C GLN A 135 15.22 9.19 -3.57
N LEU A 136 16.31 8.45 -3.77
CA LEU A 136 16.29 7.00 -3.93
C LEU A 136 15.79 6.29 -2.66
N THR A 137 16.22 6.72 -1.48
CA THR A 137 15.76 6.18 -0.19
C THR A 137 14.26 6.39 0.00
N LEU A 138 13.78 7.59 -0.32
CA LEU A 138 12.34 7.89 -0.27
C LEU A 138 11.54 7.06 -1.28
N ALA A 139 12.03 6.91 -2.50
CA ALA A 139 11.39 6.09 -3.53
C ALA A 139 11.33 4.61 -3.11
N LEU A 140 12.42 4.07 -2.57
CA LEU A 140 12.46 2.70 -2.03
C LEU A 140 11.51 2.53 -0.85
N GLY A 141 11.40 3.54 0.02
CA GLY A 141 10.43 3.54 1.12
C GLY A 141 8.99 3.48 0.63
N ILE A 142 8.63 4.26 -0.39
CA ILE A 142 7.29 4.24 -1.01
C ILE A 142 7.01 2.88 -1.64
N VAL A 143 7.96 2.32 -2.39
CA VAL A 143 7.83 0.99 -3.00
C VAL A 143 7.68 -0.08 -1.90
N GLY A 144 8.49 -0.03 -0.85
CA GLY A 144 8.42 -0.96 0.28
C GLY A 144 7.09 -0.90 1.03
N ALA A 145 6.53 0.29 1.20
CA ALA A 145 5.22 0.48 1.84
C ALA A 145 4.05 -0.02 0.96
N THR A 146 4.22 -0.03 -0.36
CA THR A 146 3.15 -0.39 -1.30
C THR A 146 3.17 -1.87 -1.65
N VAL A 147 4.36 -2.46 -1.79
CA VAL A 147 4.53 -3.87 -2.16
C VAL A 147 4.53 -4.74 -0.91
N MET A 148 3.40 -5.41 -0.67
CA MET A 148 3.22 -6.35 0.43
C MET A 148 3.47 -7.79 -0.07
N PRO A 149 4.61 -8.42 0.25
CA PRO A 149 4.94 -9.77 -0.24
C PRO A 149 3.91 -10.83 0.17
N HIS A 150 3.36 -10.71 1.38
CA HIS A 150 2.35 -11.64 1.90
C HIS A 150 1.06 -11.64 1.07
N ASN A 151 0.68 -10.53 0.43
CA ASN A 151 -0.49 -10.47 -0.44
C ASN A 151 -0.37 -11.41 -1.65
N LEU A 152 0.84 -11.66 -2.14
CA LEU A 152 1.06 -12.63 -3.22
C LEU A 152 0.77 -14.06 -2.76
N TYR A 153 1.18 -14.40 -1.54
CA TYR A 153 0.91 -15.69 -0.92
C TYR A 153 -0.58 -15.86 -0.64
N LEU A 154 -1.21 -14.86 -0.01
CA LEU A 154 -2.63 -14.85 0.28
C LEU A 154 -3.47 -14.98 -1.00
N HIS A 155 -3.14 -14.23 -2.05
CA HIS A 155 -3.86 -14.27 -3.31
C HIS A 155 -3.75 -15.64 -4.02
N SER A 156 -2.61 -16.31 -3.92
CA SER A 156 -2.44 -17.68 -4.43
C SER A 156 -3.24 -18.70 -3.63
N SER A 157 -3.28 -18.58 -2.31
CA SER A 157 -4.03 -19.44 -1.42
C SER A 157 -5.54 -19.27 -1.61
N LEU A 158 -6.05 -18.04 -1.64
CA LEU A 158 -7.46 -17.74 -1.89
C LEU A 158 -7.94 -18.24 -3.25
N SER A 159 -7.06 -18.33 -4.25
CA SER A 159 -7.43 -18.86 -5.55
C SER A 159 -7.79 -20.34 -5.52
N GLN A 160 -7.29 -21.10 -4.54
CA GLN A 160 -7.58 -22.52 -4.37
C GLN A 160 -8.97 -22.77 -3.77
N THR A 161 -9.55 -21.82 -3.04
CA THR A 161 -10.87 -21.97 -2.42
C THR A 161 -12.02 -21.97 -3.43
N ARG A 162 -11.76 -21.58 -4.68
CA ARG A 162 -12.76 -21.57 -5.75
C ARG A 162 -13.06 -22.99 -6.24
N LYS A 163 -14.33 -23.34 -6.29
CA LYS A 163 -14.79 -24.63 -6.83
C LYS A 163 -14.62 -24.63 -8.36
N ILE A 164 -13.54 -25.21 -8.85
CA ILE A 164 -13.22 -25.31 -10.29
C ILE A 164 -13.18 -26.78 -10.67
N ASN A 165 -13.81 -27.13 -11.78
CA ASN A 165 -13.67 -28.47 -12.35
C ASN A 165 -12.35 -28.59 -13.11
N HIS A 166 -11.31 -29.08 -12.44
CA HIS A 166 -9.97 -29.22 -13.03
C HIS A 166 -9.87 -30.29 -14.11
N LYS A 167 -10.88 -31.16 -14.29
CA LYS A 167 -10.92 -32.12 -15.38
C LYS A 167 -11.27 -31.47 -16.71
N ASP A 168 -11.97 -30.32 -16.69
CA ASP A 168 -12.31 -29.58 -17.90
C ASP A 168 -11.34 -28.40 -18.11
N LYS A 169 -10.52 -28.49 -19.17
CA LYS A 169 -9.58 -27.42 -19.56
C LYS A 169 -10.28 -26.09 -19.86
N LYS A 170 -11.56 -26.12 -20.29
CA LYS A 170 -12.33 -24.91 -20.57
C LYS A 170 -12.68 -24.18 -19.28
N ASP A 171 -13.08 -24.91 -18.23
CA ASP A 171 -13.41 -24.33 -16.92
C ASP A 171 -12.17 -23.72 -16.26
N VAL A 172 -11.01 -24.39 -16.32
CA VAL A 172 -9.75 -23.85 -15.82
C VAL A 172 -9.36 -22.57 -16.55
N ARG A 173 -9.46 -22.54 -17.89
CA ARG A 173 -9.14 -21.36 -18.69
C ARG A 173 -10.09 -20.19 -18.38
N LYS A 174 -11.39 -20.47 -18.19
CA LYS A 174 -12.38 -19.47 -17.81
C LYS A 174 -12.09 -18.90 -16.42
N ALA A 175 -11.76 -19.75 -15.45
CA ALA A 175 -11.38 -19.32 -14.10
C ALA A 175 -10.13 -18.46 -14.09
N VAL A 176 -9.09 -18.82 -14.85
CA VAL A 176 -7.86 -18.03 -15.01
C VAL A 176 -8.14 -16.67 -15.65
N ARG A 177 -8.99 -16.63 -16.69
CA ARG A 177 -9.37 -15.39 -17.36
C ARG A 177 -10.14 -14.46 -16.40
N PHE A 178 -11.14 -15.00 -15.71
CA PHE A 178 -11.92 -14.24 -14.73
C PHE A 178 -11.03 -13.67 -13.63
N MET A 179 -10.15 -14.49 -13.05
CA MET A 179 -9.21 -14.06 -12.02
C MET A 179 -8.23 -12.98 -12.53
N THR A 180 -7.82 -13.07 -13.80
CA THR A 180 -6.94 -12.06 -14.39
C THR A 180 -7.65 -10.71 -14.49
N TRP A 181 -8.91 -10.71 -14.92
CA TRP A 181 -9.73 -9.49 -15.01
C TRP A 181 -9.99 -8.89 -13.63
N ASP A 182 -10.38 -9.72 -12.68
CA ASP A 182 -10.62 -9.34 -11.30
C ASP A 182 -9.37 -8.68 -10.66
N SER A 183 -8.21 -9.36 -10.78
CA SER A 183 -6.94 -8.80 -10.30
C SER A 183 -6.54 -7.50 -10.99
N ASN A 184 -6.72 -7.39 -12.30
CA ASN A 184 -6.39 -6.17 -13.04
C ASN A 184 -7.27 -5.00 -12.60
N LEU A 185 -8.57 -5.24 -12.39
CA LEU A 185 -9.50 -4.22 -11.91
C LEU A 185 -9.08 -3.70 -10.52
N GLN A 186 -8.82 -4.62 -9.58
CA GLN A 186 -8.41 -4.28 -8.22
C GLN A 186 -7.08 -3.53 -8.19
N LEU A 187 -6.08 -4.00 -8.94
CA LEU A 187 -4.78 -3.34 -9.02
C LEU A 187 -4.84 -1.97 -9.69
N SER A 188 -5.69 -1.81 -10.72
CA SER A 188 -5.91 -0.51 -11.35
C SER A 188 -6.56 0.49 -10.39
N LEU A 189 -7.54 0.04 -9.60
CA LEU A 189 -8.17 0.87 -8.58
C LEU A 189 -7.16 1.28 -7.49
N ALA A 190 -6.38 0.33 -6.99
CA ALA A 190 -5.32 0.59 -6.02
C ALA A 190 -4.25 1.56 -6.57
N PHE A 191 -3.87 1.41 -7.84
CA PHE A 191 -2.95 2.33 -8.51
C PHE A 191 -3.50 3.77 -8.55
N ILE A 192 -4.78 3.94 -8.87
CA ILE A 192 -5.42 5.26 -8.89
C ILE A 192 -5.42 5.88 -7.49
N VAL A 193 -5.83 5.13 -6.45
CA VAL A 193 -5.85 5.62 -5.06
C VAL A 193 -4.45 6.02 -4.60
N ASN A 194 -3.44 5.19 -4.83
CA ASN A 194 -2.06 5.48 -4.46
C ASN A 194 -1.51 6.71 -5.21
N SER A 195 -1.85 6.86 -6.50
CA SER A 195 -1.47 8.03 -7.28
C SER A 195 -2.08 9.32 -6.73
N LEU A 196 -3.37 9.30 -6.41
CA LEU A 196 -4.07 10.45 -5.80
C LEU A 196 -3.45 10.83 -4.45
N LEU A 197 -3.08 9.84 -3.64
CA LEU A 197 -2.45 10.06 -2.35
C LEU A 197 -1.06 10.72 -2.50
N LEU A 198 -0.24 10.25 -3.44
CA LEU A 198 1.07 10.84 -3.72
C LEU A 198 0.96 12.27 -4.26
N ILE A 199 0.02 12.52 -5.19
CA ILE A 199 -0.24 13.86 -5.73
C ILE A 199 -0.69 14.81 -4.62
N LEU A 200 -1.61 14.35 -3.77
CA LEU A 200 -2.10 15.14 -2.63
C LEU A 200 -0.98 15.44 -1.65
N GLY A 201 -0.16 14.45 -1.31
CA GLY A 201 1.01 14.62 -0.45
C GLY A 201 1.97 15.67 -1.02
N ALA A 202 2.33 15.55 -2.29
CA ALA A 202 3.22 16.49 -2.97
C ALA A 202 2.65 17.93 -3.00
N SER A 203 1.35 18.09 -3.28
CA SER A 203 0.70 19.40 -3.33
C SER A 203 0.61 20.06 -1.95
N LEU A 204 0.32 19.29 -0.90
CA LEU A 204 0.27 19.81 0.47
C LEU A 204 1.65 20.25 0.96
N PHE A 205 2.69 19.46 0.70
CA PHE A 205 4.06 19.83 1.04
C PHE A 205 4.53 21.07 0.30
N LEU A 206 4.19 21.21 -0.99
CA LEU A 206 4.51 22.41 -1.77
C LEU A 206 3.84 23.66 -1.19
N VAL A 207 2.55 23.59 -0.90
CA VAL A 207 1.78 24.69 -0.30
C VAL A 207 2.35 25.08 1.07
N MET A 208 2.68 24.08 1.89
CA MET A 208 3.26 24.30 3.22
C MET A 208 4.63 24.98 3.11
N HIS A 209 5.50 24.52 2.21
CA HIS A 209 6.81 25.10 1.95
C HIS A 209 6.70 26.55 1.47
N LEU A 210 5.81 26.85 0.54
CA LEU A 210 5.56 28.21 0.04
C LEU A 210 5.04 29.13 1.15
N LYS A 211 4.12 28.63 1.99
CA LYS A 211 3.57 29.40 3.11
C LYS A 211 4.62 29.72 4.18
N PHE A 212 5.53 28.80 4.45
CA PHE A 212 6.68 29.02 5.34
C PHE A 212 7.65 30.06 4.75
N ARG A 213 7.95 29.98 3.46
CA ARG A 213 8.86 30.91 2.77
C ARG A 213 8.33 32.34 2.72
N HIS A 214 7.01 32.53 2.68
CA HIS A 214 6.36 33.84 2.71
C HIS A 214 5.92 34.30 4.12
N SER A 215 6.23 33.50 5.14
CA SER A 215 5.95 33.92 6.51
C SER A 215 6.87 35.06 6.94
N PRO A 216 6.34 36.17 7.47
CA PRO A 216 7.15 37.33 7.91
C PRO A 216 8.19 36.95 8.99
N LYS A 217 7.99 35.87 9.72
CA LYS A 217 8.95 35.34 10.70
C LYS A 217 10.23 34.78 10.05
N CYS A 218 10.12 34.17 8.86
CA CYS A 218 11.29 33.62 8.15
C CYS A 218 12.13 34.75 7.52
N THR A 219 11.48 35.80 7.02
CA THR A 219 12.15 36.98 6.49
C THR A 219 12.92 37.75 7.56
N MET A 220 12.42 37.76 8.80
CA MET A 220 13.13 38.36 9.95
C MET A 220 14.37 37.57 10.37
N LEU A 221 14.31 36.24 10.39
CA LEU A 221 15.45 35.38 10.73
C LEU A 221 16.57 35.48 9.69
N TYR A 222 16.25 35.62 8.40
CA TYR A 222 17.22 35.78 7.34
C TYR A 222 17.93 37.15 7.41
N ARG A 223 17.24 38.19 7.92
CA ARG A 223 17.78 39.55 8.11
C ARG A 223 18.71 39.67 9.33
N ILE A 224 18.65 38.76 10.27
CA ILE A 224 19.48 38.73 11.48
C ILE A 224 20.80 37.98 11.23
N GLN A 225 20.88 37.17 10.16
CA GLN A 225 22.09 36.42 9.78
C GLN A 225 22.99 37.12 8.72
N GLN A 226 22.57 38.28 8.22
CA GLN A 226 23.42 39.17 7.42
C GLN A 226 23.93 40.36 8.26
#